data_88c11159162a9fbc7f662c8a9321c71f
#
_entry.id   88c11159162a9fbc7f662c8a9321c71f
#
_cell.length_a   1.000
_cell.length_b   1.000
_cell.length_c   1.000
_cell.angle_alpha   90.00
_cell.angle_beta   90.00
_cell.angle_gamma   90.00
#
_symmetry.space_group_name_H-M   'P 1'
#
loop_
_entity.id
_entity.type
_entity.pdbx_description
1 polymer ?
#
loop_
_entity_poly.entity_id
_entity_poly.type
_entity_poly.pdbx_seq_one_letter_code
_entity_poly.pdbx_strand_id
1 'polypeptide(L)'
;MRVTLPKSLIALAASAVCGVALAQPKVHIYNWSDYIGEETLAKFEAQTGIKPIYDVFDSNETLEGKLLAGRSGYDVVVPSNHFLGKQIRAGAFQPLDRAKLPNWDNLDQALLKQLETNDPGNQYSVPYLWGTNGIGYNVEKIKAVLGVEEIDSWAVLFEAENIKKLSQCGVAFLDSADEMIPAMLNYLGLDPNSTNPDDYAKAEAKLLEVRPYVTYFHSSKYIGDLANGNICVAAGFSGDILQAADRAEEAGKGIEIAYAIPKEGANLWFDMLAIPADAANVEQAHAFINFLLDPQVIADVSNYVGYANPNTKAGALMDQDVRNDPSVYPPQAVLDKLYISAELPVRVQRLMTRAWTKVKSGQ
;
A
#
# COMPACT_ATOMS: atom_id res chain seq x y z
N MET A 1 44.68 -74.58 43.87
CA MET A 1 44.35 -73.20 44.20
C MET A 1 44.10 -72.41 42.91
N ARG A 2 42.85 -72.17 42.55
CA ARG A 2 42.51 -71.37 41.40
C ARG A 2 41.94 -70.01 41.94
N VAL A 3 42.65 -68.96 41.61
CA VAL A 3 42.23 -67.57 41.97
C VAL A 3 41.33 -67.04 40.87
N THR A 4 40.11 -66.72 41.21
CA THR A 4 39.17 -66.08 40.31
C THR A 4 39.19 -64.55 40.54
N LEU A 5 39.52 -63.81 39.48
CA LEU A 5 39.41 -62.33 39.44
C LEU A 5 37.95 -61.86 39.18
N PRO A 6 37.49 -60.81 39.81
CA PRO A 6 36.16 -60.26 39.53
C PRO A 6 36.18 -59.39 38.28
N LYS A 7 35.16 -59.53 37.42
CA LYS A 7 34.91 -58.68 36.25
C LYS A 7 34.24 -57.38 36.73
N SER A 8 34.96 -56.28 36.59
CA SER A 8 34.39 -54.92 36.82
C SER A 8 33.54 -54.52 35.61
N LEU A 9 32.23 -54.38 35.81
CA LEU A 9 31.34 -53.72 34.84
C LEU A 9 31.56 -52.20 34.85
N ILE A 10 32.10 -51.67 33.73
CA ILE A 10 32.09 -50.23 33.46
C ILE A 10 30.75 -49.90 32.82
N ALA A 11 29.84 -49.28 33.56
CA ALA A 11 28.59 -48.69 33.04
C ALA A 11 28.91 -47.37 32.35
N LEU A 12 28.83 -47.34 31.02
CA LEU A 12 28.93 -46.13 30.20
C LEU A 12 27.60 -45.40 30.28
N ALA A 13 27.51 -44.34 31.07
CA ALA A 13 26.36 -43.46 31.11
C ALA A 13 26.37 -42.58 29.84
N ALA A 14 25.56 -42.95 28.83
CA ALA A 14 25.30 -42.11 27.68
C ALA A 14 24.32 -40.98 28.10
N SER A 15 24.85 -39.78 28.35
CA SER A 15 24.06 -38.59 28.55
C SER A 15 23.40 -38.19 27.22
N ALA A 16 22.13 -38.56 27.03
CA ALA A 16 21.30 -38.06 25.93
C ALA A 16 21.04 -36.56 26.18
N VAL A 17 21.78 -35.71 25.50
CA VAL A 17 21.43 -34.30 25.39
C VAL A 17 20.22 -34.23 24.48
N CYS A 18 19.01 -34.18 25.08
CA CYS A 18 17.81 -33.77 24.38
C CYS A 18 17.97 -32.31 24.00
N GLY A 19 18.47 -32.03 22.80
CA GLY A 19 18.37 -30.70 22.21
C GLY A 19 16.88 -30.35 22.05
N VAL A 20 16.39 -29.46 22.87
CA VAL A 20 15.08 -28.83 22.65
C VAL A 20 15.22 -28.07 21.35
N ALA A 21 14.69 -28.58 20.26
CA ALA A 21 14.53 -27.83 19.03
C ALA A 21 13.58 -26.67 19.34
N LEU A 22 14.12 -25.49 19.65
CA LEU A 22 13.31 -24.29 19.74
C LEU A 22 12.68 -24.08 18.36
N ALA A 23 11.36 -23.98 18.33
CA ALA A 23 10.65 -23.65 17.09
C ALA A 23 11.21 -22.32 16.55
N GLN A 24 11.48 -22.27 15.25
CA GLN A 24 11.98 -21.05 14.60
C GLN A 24 11.02 -19.88 14.92
N PRO A 25 11.53 -18.74 15.41
CA PRO A 25 10.69 -17.56 15.64
C PRO A 25 10.07 -17.11 14.32
N LYS A 26 8.86 -16.60 14.37
CA LYS A 26 8.12 -16.18 13.18
C LYS A 26 7.45 -14.82 13.40
N VAL A 27 7.14 -14.14 12.30
CA VAL A 27 6.35 -12.90 12.27
C VAL A 27 5.28 -13.02 11.19
N HIS A 28 4.04 -12.73 11.54
CA HIS A 28 2.91 -12.73 10.62
C HIS A 28 2.65 -11.31 10.15
N ILE A 29 2.74 -11.09 8.85
CA ILE A 29 2.66 -9.79 8.20
C ILE A 29 1.42 -9.76 7.30
N TYR A 30 0.64 -8.69 7.37
CA TYR A 30 -0.49 -8.44 6.49
C TYR A 30 -0.28 -7.10 5.80
N ASN A 31 0.07 -7.14 4.53
CA ASN A 31 0.44 -5.98 3.73
C ASN A 31 -0.42 -5.89 2.48
N TRP A 32 -0.29 -4.81 1.74
CA TRP A 32 -0.92 -4.63 0.44
C TRP A 32 -0.36 -5.61 -0.59
N SER A 33 -1.19 -5.94 -1.60
CA SER A 33 -0.73 -6.71 -2.76
C SER A 33 0.36 -5.93 -3.50
N ASP A 34 1.35 -6.65 -4.04
CA ASP A 34 2.45 -6.07 -4.85
C ASP A 34 3.21 -4.90 -4.17
N TYR A 35 3.44 -4.98 -2.85
CA TYR A 35 3.89 -3.86 -2.02
C TYR A 35 5.11 -4.17 -1.14
N ILE A 36 5.99 -5.04 -1.61
CA ILE A 36 7.27 -5.38 -0.98
C ILE A 36 8.25 -5.89 -2.06
N GLY A 37 9.57 -5.66 -1.87
CA GLY A 37 10.57 -6.15 -2.80
C GLY A 37 10.67 -7.68 -2.80
N GLU A 38 10.92 -8.27 -3.96
CA GLU A 38 10.91 -9.72 -4.18
C GLU A 38 11.79 -10.49 -3.19
N GLU A 39 13.00 -9.97 -2.92
CA GLU A 39 13.98 -10.61 -2.04
C GLU A 39 13.87 -10.17 -0.57
N THR A 40 13.03 -9.19 -0.25
CA THR A 40 13.00 -8.53 1.07
C THR A 40 12.72 -9.52 2.21
N LEU A 41 11.75 -10.41 2.03
CA LEU A 41 11.40 -11.41 3.04
C LEU A 41 12.52 -12.44 3.25
N ALA A 42 13.18 -12.87 2.18
CA ALA A 42 14.31 -13.80 2.25
C ALA A 42 15.53 -13.15 2.92
N LYS A 43 15.82 -11.89 2.61
CA LYS A 43 16.87 -11.09 3.28
C LYS A 43 16.59 -10.95 4.78
N PHE A 44 15.35 -10.65 5.16
CA PHE A 44 14.94 -10.56 6.56
C PHE A 44 15.18 -11.88 7.31
N GLU A 45 14.71 -13.01 6.77
CA GLU A 45 14.91 -14.32 7.38
C GLU A 45 16.37 -14.66 7.51
N ALA A 46 17.18 -14.42 6.47
CA ALA A 46 18.62 -14.70 6.47
C ALA A 46 19.39 -13.89 7.52
N GLN A 47 19.01 -12.62 7.75
CA GLN A 47 19.66 -11.72 8.70
C GLN A 47 19.25 -11.96 10.14
N THR A 48 18.00 -12.34 10.38
CA THR A 48 17.41 -12.38 11.72
C THR A 48 17.15 -13.77 12.25
N GLY A 49 17.07 -14.77 11.37
CA GLY A 49 16.61 -16.11 11.70
C GLY A 49 15.11 -16.20 11.99
N ILE A 50 14.36 -15.10 11.81
CA ILE A 50 12.90 -15.02 12.01
C ILE A 50 12.22 -15.34 10.68
N LYS A 51 11.32 -16.32 10.69
CA LYS A 51 10.56 -16.70 9.49
C LYS A 51 9.40 -15.74 9.26
N PRO A 52 9.36 -14.99 8.15
CA PRO A 52 8.19 -14.19 7.79
C PRO A 52 7.08 -15.09 7.24
N ILE A 53 5.84 -14.83 7.66
CA ILE A 53 4.61 -15.38 7.09
C ILE A 53 3.85 -14.17 6.55
N TYR A 54 3.64 -14.15 5.24
CA TYR A 54 3.18 -12.95 4.54
C TYR A 54 1.87 -13.20 3.81
N ASP A 55 0.85 -12.45 4.18
CA ASP A 55 -0.46 -12.43 3.55
C ASP A 55 -0.76 -11.04 3.00
N VAL A 56 -1.65 -10.93 2.03
CA VAL A 56 -1.96 -9.68 1.35
C VAL A 56 -3.44 -9.31 1.41
N PHE A 57 -3.71 -8.01 1.31
CA PHE A 57 -5.03 -7.43 1.13
C PHE A 57 -4.98 -6.33 0.04
N ASP A 58 -6.15 -5.85 -0.37
CA ASP A 58 -6.31 -4.88 -1.46
C ASP A 58 -7.18 -3.67 -1.10
N SER A 59 -7.65 -3.57 0.15
CA SER A 59 -8.40 -2.42 0.64
C SER A 59 -8.25 -2.20 2.14
N ASN A 60 -8.26 -0.92 2.56
CA ASN A 60 -8.25 -0.55 3.99
C ASN A 60 -9.47 -1.12 4.74
N GLU A 61 -10.61 -1.23 4.08
CA GLU A 61 -11.84 -1.77 4.67
C GLU A 61 -11.68 -3.26 5.00
N THR A 62 -10.98 -4.03 4.16
CA THR A 62 -10.64 -5.43 4.43
C THR A 62 -9.75 -5.55 5.66
N LEU A 63 -8.69 -4.74 5.74
CA LEU A 63 -7.81 -4.68 6.90
C LEU A 63 -8.57 -4.26 8.17
N GLU A 64 -9.35 -3.17 8.09
CA GLU A 64 -10.14 -2.67 9.23
C GLU A 64 -11.12 -3.71 9.76
N GLY A 65 -11.85 -4.38 8.85
CA GLY A 65 -12.76 -5.46 9.24
C GLY A 65 -12.05 -6.57 10.02
N LYS A 66 -10.84 -6.93 9.60
CA LYS A 66 -10.02 -7.94 10.26
C LYS A 66 -9.55 -7.48 11.65
N LEU A 67 -9.06 -6.25 11.76
CA LEU A 67 -8.57 -5.69 13.04
C LEU A 67 -9.70 -5.51 14.06
N LEU A 68 -10.85 -4.97 13.63
CA LEU A 68 -11.98 -4.72 14.53
C LEU A 68 -12.72 -5.98 14.96
N ALA A 69 -12.62 -7.08 14.18
CA ALA A 69 -13.13 -8.39 14.61
C ALA A 69 -12.33 -9.00 15.78
N GLY A 70 -11.10 -8.52 16.01
CA GLY A 70 -10.15 -9.06 16.96
C GLY A 70 -9.60 -10.42 16.56
N ARG A 71 -8.51 -10.86 17.21
CA ARG A 71 -7.75 -12.06 16.83
C ARG A 71 -7.36 -12.04 15.38
N SER A 72 -6.73 -10.92 14.98
CA SER A 72 -6.30 -10.69 13.59
C SER A 72 -5.38 -11.81 13.07
N GLY A 73 -4.56 -12.36 13.95
CA GLY A 73 -3.56 -13.38 13.64
C GLY A 73 -2.28 -12.81 13.06
N TYR A 74 -2.17 -11.48 13.01
CA TYR A 74 -1.02 -10.78 12.47
C TYR A 74 -0.22 -10.05 13.55
N ASP A 75 1.08 -9.86 13.27
CA ASP A 75 2.02 -9.16 14.15
C ASP A 75 2.39 -7.79 13.58
N VAL A 76 2.39 -7.65 12.25
CA VAL A 76 2.57 -6.37 11.54
C VAL A 76 1.48 -6.21 10.51
N VAL A 77 0.89 -5.01 10.44
CA VAL A 77 -0.11 -4.63 9.45
C VAL A 77 0.21 -3.25 8.87
N VAL A 78 -0.37 -2.93 7.71
CA VAL A 78 -0.01 -1.72 6.95
C VAL A 78 -1.25 -0.90 6.57
N PRO A 79 -1.92 -0.24 7.55
CA PRO A 79 -3.04 0.67 7.26
C PRO A 79 -2.56 1.97 6.62
N SER A 80 -3.42 2.60 5.81
CA SER A 80 -3.18 3.98 5.36
C SER A 80 -3.46 4.98 6.49
N ASN A 81 -2.76 6.11 6.44
CA ASN A 81 -2.77 7.13 7.51
C ASN A 81 -4.16 7.63 7.90
N HIS A 82 -5.09 7.78 6.95
CA HIS A 82 -6.44 8.28 7.23
C HIS A 82 -7.36 7.25 7.94
N PHE A 83 -7.02 5.95 7.91
CA PHE A 83 -7.66 4.92 8.73
C PHE A 83 -7.06 4.80 10.11
N LEU A 84 -5.77 5.11 10.25
CA LEU A 84 -4.98 4.87 11.45
C LEU A 84 -5.56 5.51 12.71
N GLY A 85 -5.91 6.80 12.67
CA GLY A 85 -6.41 7.54 13.84
C GLY A 85 -7.66 6.90 14.46
N LYS A 86 -8.62 6.51 13.62
CA LYS A 86 -9.83 5.79 14.04
C LYS A 86 -9.50 4.43 14.63
N GLN A 87 -8.61 3.68 14.04
CA GLN A 87 -8.19 2.36 14.49
C GLN A 87 -7.43 2.43 15.82
N ILE A 88 -6.58 3.44 16.03
CA ILE A 88 -5.91 3.69 17.31
C ILE A 88 -6.95 3.93 18.42
N ARG A 89 -7.93 4.80 18.19
CA ARG A 89 -8.99 5.07 19.17
C ARG A 89 -9.88 3.86 19.45
N ALA A 90 -10.03 2.97 18.50
CA ALA A 90 -10.72 1.69 18.68
C ALA A 90 -9.88 0.65 19.43
N GLY A 91 -8.61 0.96 19.76
CA GLY A 91 -7.71 0.05 20.46
C GLY A 91 -7.17 -1.08 19.56
N ALA A 92 -7.12 -0.87 18.25
CA ALA A 92 -6.66 -1.89 17.31
C ALA A 92 -5.14 -2.12 17.36
N PHE A 93 -4.37 -1.15 17.85
CA PHE A 93 -2.92 -1.19 17.87
C PHE A 93 -2.34 -1.05 19.28
N GLN A 94 -1.14 -1.57 19.48
CA GLN A 94 -0.33 -1.33 20.66
C GLN A 94 0.77 -0.30 20.35
N PRO A 95 1.24 0.46 21.37
CA PRO A 95 2.33 1.42 21.18
C PRO A 95 3.63 0.72 20.75
N LEU A 96 4.38 1.39 19.88
CA LEU A 96 5.71 0.94 19.46
C LEU A 96 6.74 1.20 20.56
N ASP A 97 7.62 0.23 20.78
CA ASP A 97 8.81 0.40 21.62
C ASP A 97 9.95 1.01 20.79
N ARG A 98 10.19 2.31 20.97
CA ARG A 98 11.21 3.05 20.23
C ARG A 98 12.63 2.52 20.47
N ALA A 99 12.90 1.92 21.62
CA ALA A 99 14.22 1.35 21.91
C ALA A 99 14.53 0.13 21.02
N LYS A 100 13.51 -0.48 20.40
CA LYS A 100 13.64 -1.59 19.46
C LYS A 100 13.72 -1.14 18.01
N LEU A 101 13.67 0.16 17.75
CA LEU A 101 13.69 0.76 16.41
C LEU A 101 14.90 1.68 16.22
N PRO A 102 16.14 1.17 16.32
CA PRO A 102 17.34 2.02 16.18
C PRO A 102 17.46 2.73 14.83
N ASN A 103 16.76 2.25 13.78
CA ASN A 103 16.72 2.91 12.47
C ASN A 103 15.68 4.04 12.38
N TRP A 104 14.96 4.36 13.46
CA TRP A 104 13.95 5.43 13.50
C TRP A 104 14.48 6.79 13.06
N ASP A 105 15.72 7.11 13.44
CA ASP A 105 16.37 8.40 13.12
C ASP A 105 16.70 8.59 11.63
N ASN A 106 16.49 7.55 10.81
CA ASN A 106 16.59 7.65 9.36
C ASN A 106 15.35 8.28 8.71
N LEU A 107 14.22 8.36 9.43
CA LEU A 107 12.96 8.89 8.93
C LEU A 107 12.96 10.41 8.80
N ASP A 108 12.23 10.92 7.82
CA ASP A 108 12.00 12.35 7.61
C ASP A 108 11.19 12.95 8.78
N GLN A 109 11.81 13.85 9.54
CA GLN A 109 11.21 14.46 10.70
C GLN A 109 10.07 15.43 10.35
N ALA A 110 10.11 16.06 9.18
CA ALA A 110 9.04 16.93 8.71
C ALA A 110 7.79 16.10 8.37
N LEU A 111 7.99 14.97 7.71
CA LEU A 111 6.92 14.02 7.44
C LEU A 111 6.34 13.42 8.74
N LEU A 112 7.18 12.99 9.67
CA LEU A 112 6.72 12.48 10.97
C LEU A 112 5.85 13.52 11.69
N LYS A 113 6.25 14.80 11.65
CA LYS A 113 5.47 15.89 12.25
C LYS A 113 4.09 16.07 11.59
N GLN A 114 4.01 15.91 10.28
CA GLN A 114 2.74 15.98 9.54
C GLN A 114 1.81 14.81 9.91
N LEU A 115 2.36 13.61 10.06
CA LEU A 115 1.62 12.39 10.38
C LEU A 115 1.09 12.36 11.83
N GLU A 116 1.59 13.23 12.73
CA GLU A 116 1.05 13.39 14.08
C GLU A 116 -0.45 13.74 14.11
N THR A 117 -1.01 14.20 13.01
CA THR A 117 -2.45 14.46 12.88
C THR A 117 -3.27 13.19 13.13
N ASN A 118 -2.79 12.04 12.71
CA ASN A 118 -3.49 10.76 12.85
C ASN A 118 -2.92 9.88 13.98
N ASP A 119 -1.65 10.09 14.37
CA ASP A 119 -0.96 9.38 15.44
C ASP A 119 -0.12 10.36 16.26
N PRO A 120 -0.70 11.07 17.25
CA PRO A 120 0.00 12.07 18.05
C PRO A 120 1.28 11.54 18.68
N GLY A 121 2.43 12.15 18.33
CA GLY A 121 3.76 11.70 18.75
C GLY A 121 4.24 10.43 18.04
N ASN A 122 3.58 10.00 16.97
CA ASN A 122 3.86 8.79 16.20
C ASN A 122 4.10 7.58 17.11
N GLN A 123 3.18 7.33 18.03
CA GLN A 123 3.34 6.33 19.08
C GLN A 123 3.01 4.91 18.62
N TYR A 124 2.11 4.77 17.64
CA TYR A 124 1.52 3.48 17.22
C TYR A 124 2.00 3.01 15.86
N SER A 125 2.62 3.89 15.09
CA SER A 125 2.94 3.60 13.69
C SER A 125 4.24 4.23 13.20
N VAL A 126 4.72 3.70 12.08
CA VAL A 126 5.90 4.17 11.35
C VAL A 126 5.52 4.31 9.88
N PRO A 127 5.80 5.43 9.20
CA PRO A 127 5.59 5.52 7.77
C PRO A 127 6.47 4.50 7.03
N TYR A 128 5.86 3.80 6.07
CA TYR A 128 6.49 2.77 5.25
C TYR A 128 6.78 3.28 3.85
N LEU A 129 5.74 3.47 3.06
CA LEU A 129 5.81 4.03 1.71
C LEU A 129 4.69 5.07 1.54
N TRP A 130 4.83 5.88 0.51
CA TRP A 130 3.81 6.86 0.13
C TRP A 130 3.71 7.01 -1.38
N GLY A 131 2.58 7.47 -1.85
CA GLY A 131 2.34 7.65 -3.26
C GLY A 131 1.10 8.51 -3.54
N THR A 132 0.73 8.54 -4.80
CA THR A 132 -0.42 9.31 -5.28
C THR A 132 -1.40 8.41 -6.02
N ASN A 133 -2.66 8.83 -6.08
CA ASN A 133 -3.61 8.28 -7.03
C ASN A 133 -3.47 9.01 -8.35
N GLY A 134 -3.78 8.33 -9.44
CA GLY A 134 -3.76 8.95 -10.74
C GLY A 134 -4.32 8.05 -11.82
N ILE A 135 -3.86 8.26 -13.03
CA ILE A 135 -4.35 7.57 -14.22
C ILE A 135 -3.21 6.80 -14.85
N GLY A 136 -3.34 5.48 -14.87
CA GLY A 136 -2.46 4.59 -15.64
C GLY A 136 -3.06 4.29 -17.00
N TYR A 137 -2.26 4.37 -18.06
CA TYR A 137 -2.80 4.19 -19.40
C TYR A 137 -1.79 3.59 -20.37
N ASN A 138 -2.32 2.88 -21.37
CA ASN A 138 -1.57 2.42 -22.53
C ASN A 138 -1.47 3.57 -23.54
N VAL A 139 -0.25 4.07 -23.78
CA VAL A 139 0.04 5.26 -24.58
C VAL A 139 -0.54 5.13 -26.00
N GLU A 140 -0.23 4.04 -26.69
CA GLU A 140 -0.67 3.82 -28.06
C GLU A 140 -2.20 3.71 -28.19
N LYS A 141 -2.86 3.06 -27.23
CA LYS A 141 -4.33 2.93 -27.24
C LYS A 141 -5.02 4.27 -26.95
N ILE A 142 -4.50 5.05 -26.02
CA ILE A 142 -5.01 6.40 -25.76
C ILE A 142 -4.87 7.29 -26.99
N LYS A 143 -3.71 7.28 -27.64
CA LYS A 143 -3.48 8.01 -28.89
C LYS A 143 -4.45 7.58 -29.99
N ALA A 144 -4.67 6.29 -30.15
CA ALA A 144 -5.60 5.76 -31.16
C ALA A 144 -7.06 6.13 -30.89
N VAL A 145 -7.51 6.15 -29.62
CA VAL A 145 -8.91 6.35 -29.24
C VAL A 145 -9.26 7.83 -29.06
N LEU A 146 -8.40 8.60 -28.40
CA LEU A 146 -8.65 10.01 -28.05
C LEU A 146 -7.89 11.00 -28.94
N GLY A 147 -6.84 10.56 -29.65
CA GLY A 147 -6.00 11.43 -30.48
C GLY A 147 -5.06 12.35 -29.67
N VAL A 148 -4.80 12.00 -28.40
CA VAL A 148 -3.87 12.71 -27.51
C VAL A 148 -2.65 11.84 -27.21
N GLU A 149 -1.50 12.45 -26.98
CA GLU A 149 -0.26 11.74 -26.69
C GLU A 149 -0.10 11.51 -25.17
N GLU A 150 -0.59 12.43 -24.35
CA GLU A 150 -0.50 12.40 -22.90
C GLU A 150 -1.85 12.70 -22.25
N ILE A 151 -2.05 12.14 -21.06
CA ILE A 151 -3.19 12.42 -20.18
C ILE A 151 -2.71 13.32 -19.05
N ASP A 152 -3.47 14.37 -18.73
CA ASP A 152 -3.17 15.30 -17.64
C ASP A 152 -4.37 15.64 -16.74
N SER A 153 -5.51 14.97 -16.94
CA SER A 153 -6.76 15.35 -16.29
C SER A 153 -7.66 14.15 -15.98
N TRP A 154 -8.33 14.20 -14.84
CA TRP A 154 -9.42 13.28 -14.50
C TRP A 154 -10.55 13.27 -15.52
N ALA A 155 -10.69 14.31 -16.36
CA ALA A 155 -11.70 14.38 -17.41
C ALA A 155 -11.70 13.17 -18.34
N VAL A 156 -10.57 12.50 -18.51
CA VAL A 156 -10.46 11.28 -19.33
C VAL A 156 -11.33 10.15 -18.80
N LEU A 157 -11.49 10.06 -17.47
CA LEU A 157 -12.29 9.04 -16.78
C LEU A 157 -13.66 9.56 -16.32
N PHE A 158 -13.77 10.87 -16.05
CA PHE A 158 -14.97 11.44 -15.41
C PHE A 158 -15.91 12.21 -16.37
N GLU A 159 -15.50 12.37 -17.64
CA GLU A 159 -16.41 12.89 -18.68
C GLU A 159 -16.93 11.76 -19.56
N ALA A 160 -18.27 11.68 -19.65
CA ALA A 160 -18.97 10.59 -20.36
C ALA A 160 -18.54 10.43 -21.83
N GLU A 161 -18.25 11.54 -22.51
CA GLU A 161 -17.78 11.52 -23.92
C GLU A 161 -16.40 10.87 -24.09
N ASN A 162 -15.51 11.00 -23.13
CA ASN A 162 -14.16 10.44 -23.16
C ASN A 162 -14.19 8.95 -22.77
N ILE A 163 -14.75 8.65 -21.59
CA ILE A 163 -14.78 7.29 -21.07
C ILE A 163 -15.60 6.35 -21.97
N LYS A 164 -16.64 6.84 -22.65
CA LYS A 164 -17.43 6.08 -23.62
C LYS A 164 -16.56 5.61 -24.78
N LYS A 165 -15.63 6.41 -25.29
CA LYS A 165 -14.68 6.01 -26.34
C LYS A 165 -13.73 4.95 -25.77
N LEU A 166 -13.20 5.16 -24.58
CA LEU A 166 -12.24 4.27 -23.91
C LEU A 166 -12.85 2.93 -23.49
N SER A 167 -14.18 2.87 -23.28
CA SER A 167 -14.85 1.61 -22.92
C SER A 167 -14.67 0.50 -23.97
N GLN A 168 -14.34 0.84 -25.23
CA GLN A 168 -14.07 -0.12 -26.28
C GLN A 168 -12.75 -0.89 -26.08
N CYS A 169 -11.80 -0.31 -25.35
CA CYS A 169 -10.50 -0.94 -25.04
C CYS A 169 -10.32 -1.27 -23.55
N GLY A 170 -11.33 -1.01 -22.74
CA GLY A 170 -11.37 -1.40 -21.33
C GLY A 170 -10.91 -0.29 -20.35
N VAL A 171 -11.73 -0.08 -19.32
CA VAL A 171 -11.54 0.94 -18.27
C VAL A 171 -11.68 0.27 -16.91
N ALA A 172 -10.72 0.47 -16.02
CA ALA A 172 -10.80 0.00 -14.64
C ALA A 172 -10.85 1.17 -13.65
N PHE A 173 -11.64 1.03 -12.59
CA PHE A 173 -11.64 1.92 -11.44
C PHE A 173 -11.19 1.15 -10.21
N LEU A 174 -10.57 1.83 -9.25
CA LEU A 174 -10.31 1.28 -7.93
C LEU A 174 -11.63 0.86 -7.26
N ASP A 175 -11.64 -0.26 -6.57
CA ASP A 175 -12.80 -0.67 -5.76
C ASP A 175 -12.67 -0.10 -4.34
N SER A 176 -12.61 1.22 -4.25
CA SER A 176 -12.53 1.95 -2.99
C SER A 176 -13.33 3.23 -3.05
N ALA A 177 -14.26 3.36 -2.10
CA ALA A 177 -15.04 4.60 -1.90
C ALA A 177 -14.14 5.76 -1.50
N ASP A 178 -13.17 5.48 -0.64
CA ASP A 178 -12.24 6.46 -0.05
C ASP A 178 -11.24 7.03 -1.08
N GLU A 179 -11.12 6.40 -2.25
CA GLU A 179 -10.28 6.88 -3.34
C GLU A 179 -11.09 7.56 -4.43
N MET A 180 -12.15 6.90 -4.90
CA MET A 180 -12.87 7.35 -6.09
C MET A 180 -13.82 8.54 -5.83
N ILE A 181 -14.45 8.59 -4.64
CA ILE A 181 -15.35 9.71 -4.30
C ILE A 181 -14.59 11.00 -4.03
N PRO A 182 -13.50 11.04 -3.22
CA PRO A 182 -12.66 12.22 -3.08
C PRO A 182 -12.04 12.70 -4.41
N ALA A 183 -11.61 11.77 -5.27
CA ALA A 183 -11.12 12.14 -6.61
C ALA A 183 -12.20 12.83 -7.45
N MET A 184 -13.46 12.36 -7.40
CA MET A 184 -14.57 13.00 -8.07
C MET A 184 -14.91 14.36 -7.44
N LEU A 185 -14.92 14.49 -6.10
CA LEU A 185 -15.12 15.77 -5.41
C LEU A 185 -14.07 16.78 -5.86
N ASN A 186 -12.79 16.39 -5.84
CA ASN A 186 -11.70 17.24 -6.30
C ASN A 186 -11.87 17.67 -7.76
N TYR A 187 -12.21 16.73 -8.64
CA TYR A 187 -12.49 17.03 -10.06
C TYR A 187 -13.62 18.06 -10.24
N LEU A 188 -14.65 18.00 -9.40
CA LEU A 188 -15.75 18.95 -9.39
C LEU A 188 -15.41 20.32 -8.75
N GLY A 189 -14.16 20.52 -8.30
CA GLY A 189 -13.72 21.72 -7.58
C GLY A 189 -14.31 21.83 -6.17
N LEU A 190 -14.72 20.71 -5.59
CA LEU A 190 -15.23 20.61 -4.22
C LEU A 190 -14.10 20.12 -3.29
N ASP A 191 -14.29 20.31 -1.98
CA ASP A 191 -13.34 19.81 -0.98
C ASP A 191 -13.36 18.27 -0.98
N PRO A 192 -12.23 17.58 -1.26
CA PRO A 192 -12.13 16.12 -1.18
C PRO A 192 -12.51 15.56 0.19
N ASN A 193 -12.34 16.35 1.25
CA ASN A 193 -12.67 16.02 2.63
C ASN A 193 -14.01 16.63 3.08
N SER A 194 -14.89 16.97 2.14
CA SER A 194 -16.19 17.61 2.43
C SER A 194 -17.00 16.81 3.45
N THR A 195 -17.67 17.51 4.34
CA THR A 195 -18.66 16.92 5.26
C THR A 195 -20.10 17.27 4.87
N ASN A 196 -20.29 17.96 3.74
CA ASN A 196 -21.59 18.35 3.21
C ASN A 196 -22.22 17.20 2.39
N PRO A 197 -23.42 16.70 2.78
CA PRO A 197 -24.10 15.63 2.05
C PRO A 197 -24.40 15.94 0.57
N ASP A 198 -24.63 17.22 0.23
CA ASP A 198 -24.96 17.63 -1.14
C ASP A 198 -23.78 17.44 -2.10
N ASP A 199 -22.55 17.53 -1.60
CA ASP A 199 -21.34 17.30 -2.40
C ASP A 199 -21.22 15.82 -2.77
N TYR A 200 -21.53 14.93 -1.83
CA TYR A 200 -21.57 13.47 -2.10
C TYR A 200 -22.67 13.10 -3.11
N ALA A 201 -23.83 13.80 -3.06
CA ALA A 201 -24.88 13.58 -4.05
C ALA A 201 -24.43 14.02 -5.46
N LYS A 202 -23.66 15.12 -5.59
CA LYS A 202 -23.08 15.54 -6.88
C LYS A 202 -22.05 14.54 -7.39
N ALA A 203 -21.14 14.07 -6.52
CA ALA A 203 -20.14 13.07 -6.88
C ALA A 203 -20.78 11.74 -7.29
N GLU A 204 -21.79 11.25 -6.54
CA GLU A 204 -22.60 10.08 -6.88
C GLU A 204 -23.22 10.21 -8.27
N ALA A 205 -23.91 11.32 -8.53
CA ALA A 205 -24.57 11.55 -9.82
C ALA A 205 -23.57 11.53 -10.98
N LYS A 206 -22.43 12.20 -10.85
CA LYS A 206 -21.40 12.23 -11.90
C LYS A 206 -20.73 10.86 -12.11
N LEU A 207 -20.47 10.11 -11.04
CA LEU A 207 -19.96 8.74 -11.15
C LEU A 207 -20.96 7.78 -11.79
N LEU A 208 -22.27 7.95 -11.55
CA LEU A 208 -23.32 7.17 -12.21
C LEU A 208 -23.41 7.44 -13.71
N GLU A 209 -23.12 8.67 -14.18
CA GLU A 209 -23.07 8.99 -15.61
C GLU A 209 -21.99 8.19 -16.34
N VAL A 210 -20.82 7.98 -15.69
CA VAL A 210 -19.69 7.27 -16.28
C VAL A 210 -19.69 5.77 -16.01
N ARG A 211 -20.44 5.32 -15.01
CA ARG A 211 -20.52 3.90 -14.58
C ARG A 211 -20.76 2.90 -15.73
N PRO A 212 -21.65 3.15 -16.71
CA PRO A 212 -21.90 2.20 -17.79
C PRO A 212 -20.67 1.87 -18.65
N TYR A 213 -19.64 2.71 -18.59
CA TYR A 213 -18.43 2.61 -19.40
C TYR A 213 -17.25 1.99 -18.62
N VAL A 214 -17.40 1.75 -17.33
CA VAL A 214 -16.38 1.10 -16.49
C VAL A 214 -16.50 -0.41 -16.67
N THR A 215 -15.42 -1.05 -17.09
CA THR A 215 -15.34 -2.48 -17.34
C THR A 215 -15.43 -3.27 -16.03
N TYR A 216 -14.67 -2.85 -15.02
CA TYR A 216 -14.70 -3.44 -13.69
C TYR A 216 -14.17 -2.48 -12.61
N PHE A 217 -14.42 -2.84 -11.34
CA PHE A 217 -13.86 -2.24 -10.15
C PHE A 217 -12.93 -3.24 -9.47
N HIS A 218 -11.67 -2.89 -9.28
CA HIS A 218 -10.70 -3.72 -8.56
C HIS A 218 -9.43 -2.92 -8.24
N SER A 219 -8.90 -3.09 -7.02
CA SER A 219 -7.77 -2.26 -6.56
C SER A 219 -6.38 -2.84 -6.84
N SER A 220 -6.26 -4.01 -7.51
CA SER A 220 -4.96 -4.58 -7.91
C SER A 220 -4.95 -5.24 -9.30
N LYS A 221 -6.08 -5.76 -9.78
CA LYS A 221 -6.15 -6.50 -11.06
C LYS A 221 -5.69 -5.68 -12.27
N TYR A 222 -5.89 -4.36 -12.23
CA TYR A 222 -5.52 -3.45 -13.33
C TYR A 222 -4.02 -3.44 -13.63
N ILE A 223 -3.14 -3.79 -12.68
CA ILE A 223 -1.69 -3.88 -12.88
C ILE A 223 -1.38 -4.86 -14.02
N GLY A 224 -1.85 -6.11 -13.86
CA GLY A 224 -1.65 -7.14 -14.88
C GLY A 224 -2.43 -6.87 -16.17
N ASP A 225 -3.62 -6.29 -16.08
CA ASP A 225 -4.44 -6.00 -17.26
C ASP A 225 -3.88 -4.86 -18.11
N LEU A 226 -3.28 -3.83 -17.52
CA LEU A 226 -2.52 -2.80 -18.25
C LEU A 226 -1.27 -3.40 -18.87
N ALA A 227 -0.44 -4.11 -18.10
CA ALA A 227 0.80 -4.73 -18.58
C ALA A 227 0.58 -5.68 -19.77
N ASN A 228 -0.55 -6.39 -19.79
CA ASN A 228 -0.92 -7.31 -20.87
C ASN A 228 -1.73 -6.64 -22.00
N GLY A 229 -2.09 -5.36 -21.86
CA GLY A 229 -2.90 -4.64 -22.83
C GLY A 229 -4.38 -5.08 -22.85
N ASN A 230 -4.89 -5.70 -21.80
CA ASN A 230 -6.30 -6.12 -21.69
C ASN A 230 -7.24 -4.93 -21.45
N ILE A 231 -6.74 -3.86 -20.83
CA ILE A 231 -7.42 -2.57 -20.69
C ILE A 231 -6.53 -1.45 -21.23
N CYS A 232 -7.09 -0.29 -21.47
CA CYS A 232 -6.35 0.85 -21.98
C CYS A 232 -6.13 1.94 -20.93
N VAL A 233 -6.93 1.98 -19.89
CA VAL A 233 -6.83 3.00 -18.85
C VAL A 233 -7.37 2.50 -17.51
N ALA A 234 -6.76 2.97 -16.43
CA ALA A 234 -7.23 2.72 -15.07
C ALA A 234 -7.06 3.94 -14.18
N ALA A 235 -7.98 4.17 -13.25
CA ALA A 235 -7.66 4.88 -12.02
C ALA A 235 -6.86 3.93 -11.14
N GLY A 236 -5.67 4.35 -10.68
CA GLY A 236 -4.76 3.47 -9.96
C GLY A 236 -3.77 4.20 -9.08
N PHE A 237 -2.98 3.45 -8.35
CA PHE A 237 -1.90 3.93 -7.50
C PHE A 237 -0.60 4.09 -8.30
N SER A 238 0.20 5.11 -8.01
CA SER A 238 1.40 5.46 -8.79
C SER A 238 2.34 4.29 -9.01
N GLY A 239 2.82 3.64 -7.95
CA GLY A 239 3.77 2.54 -8.07
C GLY A 239 3.19 1.29 -8.73
N ASP A 240 1.90 1.01 -8.56
CA ASP A 240 1.23 -0.10 -9.26
C ASP A 240 1.27 0.10 -10.78
N ILE A 241 1.10 1.35 -11.24
CA ILE A 241 1.15 1.66 -12.67
C ILE A 241 2.59 1.58 -13.19
N LEU A 242 3.59 1.99 -12.39
CA LEU A 242 5.00 1.82 -12.73
C LEU A 242 5.37 0.34 -12.81
N GLN A 243 4.92 -0.49 -11.86
CA GLN A 243 5.09 -1.95 -11.95
C GLN A 243 4.39 -2.55 -13.18
N ALA A 244 3.24 -1.98 -13.59
CA ALA A 244 2.60 -2.42 -14.83
C ALA A 244 3.44 -2.06 -16.06
N ALA A 245 4.12 -0.90 -16.05
CA ALA A 245 5.04 -0.49 -17.11
C ALA A 245 6.25 -1.43 -17.18
N ASP A 246 6.89 -1.72 -16.05
CA ASP A 246 8.04 -2.64 -15.96
C ASP A 246 7.67 -4.03 -16.48
N ARG A 247 6.53 -4.58 -16.02
CA ARG A 247 6.03 -5.89 -16.47
C ARG A 247 5.72 -5.90 -17.98
N ALA A 248 5.25 -4.80 -18.53
CA ALA A 248 4.98 -4.67 -19.98
C ALA A 248 6.29 -4.65 -20.78
N GLU A 249 7.30 -3.94 -20.29
CA GLU A 249 8.64 -3.89 -20.88
C GLU A 249 9.31 -5.26 -20.85
N GLU A 250 9.35 -5.92 -19.69
CA GLU A 250 9.90 -7.28 -19.52
C GLU A 250 9.24 -8.30 -20.45
N ALA A 251 7.92 -8.17 -20.64
CA ALA A 251 7.18 -9.05 -21.55
C ALA A 251 7.53 -8.85 -23.02
N GLY A 252 8.18 -7.74 -23.40
CA GLY A 252 8.66 -7.46 -24.75
C GLY A 252 7.55 -7.37 -25.82
N LYS A 253 6.31 -7.03 -25.44
CA LYS A 253 5.16 -7.00 -26.35
C LYS A 253 4.98 -5.64 -27.06
N GLY A 254 5.86 -4.67 -26.80
CA GLY A 254 5.75 -3.31 -27.35
C GLY A 254 4.57 -2.54 -26.75
N ILE A 255 4.18 -2.85 -25.52
CA ILE A 255 3.16 -2.12 -24.77
C ILE A 255 3.87 -1.07 -23.92
N GLU A 256 3.52 0.19 -24.11
CA GLU A 256 4.02 1.30 -23.31
C GLU A 256 2.91 1.76 -22.35
N ILE A 257 3.21 1.74 -21.06
CA ILE A 257 2.30 2.19 -19.99
C ILE A 257 2.88 3.46 -19.39
N ALA A 258 2.03 4.47 -19.20
CA ALA A 258 2.38 5.72 -18.54
C ALA A 258 1.45 5.99 -17.36
N TYR A 259 1.94 6.79 -16.41
CA TYR A 259 1.20 7.30 -15.27
C TYR A 259 1.07 8.83 -15.36
N ALA A 260 -0.10 9.34 -15.02
CA ALA A 260 -0.35 10.76 -14.92
C ALA A 260 -0.97 11.13 -13.57
N ILE A 261 -0.38 12.10 -12.89
CA ILE A 261 -1.02 12.82 -11.77
C ILE A 261 -1.89 13.91 -12.41
N PRO A 262 -3.22 13.89 -12.23
CA PRO A 262 -4.10 14.86 -12.85
C PRO A 262 -3.86 16.29 -12.38
N LYS A 263 -3.97 17.25 -13.27
CA LYS A 263 -3.71 18.68 -13.00
C LYS A 263 -4.68 19.30 -11.99
N GLU A 264 -5.84 18.70 -11.79
CA GLU A 264 -6.80 19.09 -10.76
C GLU A 264 -6.32 18.73 -9.35
N GLY A 265 -5.33 17.85 -9.26
CA GLY A 265 -4.84 17.26 -8.01
C GLY A 265 -5.32 15.83 -7.82
N ALA A 266 -4.73 15.16 -6.84
CA ALA A 266 -4.99 13.78 -6.50
C ALA A 266 -4.74 13.52 -5.01
N ASN A 267 -5.15 12.35 -4.50
CA ASN A 267 -4.83 11.95 -3.14
C ASN A 267 -3.33 11.65 -3.01
N LEU A 268 -2.73 12.25 -1.99
CA LEU A 268 -1.41 11.89 -1.46
C LEU A 268 -1.63 11.07 -0.19
N TRP A 269 -1.24 9.82 -0.22
CA TRP A 269 -1.45 8.90 0.89
C TRP A 269 -0.12 8.39 1.44
N PHE A 270 -0.17 7.97 2.72
CA PHE A 270 0.94 7.37 3.45
C PHE A 270 0.47 6.07 4.07
N ASP A 271 1.21 4.99 3.85
CA ASP A 271 0.95 3.71 4.48
C ASP A 271 1.89 3.51 5.67
N MET A 272 1.33 2.98 6.74
CA MET A 272 1.93 3.00 8.06
C MET A 272 2.12 1.57 8.57
N LEU A 273 3.34 1.20 8.97
CA LEU A 273 3.58 -0.04 9.70
C LEU A 273 3.07 0.09 11.13
N ALA A 274 2.22 -0.81 11.56
CA ALA A 274 1.67 -0.83 12.92
C ALA A 274 1.61 -2.26 13.47
N ILE A 275 1.62 -2.39 14.80
CA ILE A 275 1.52 -3.67 15.51
C ILE A 275 0.12 -3.80 16.08
N PRO A 276 -0.68 -4.81 15.66
CA PRO A 276 -1.99 -5.06 16.24
C PRO A 276 -1.93 -5.26 17.76
N ALA A 277 -2.98 -4.85 18.47
CA ALA A 277 -3.07 -5.00 19.92
C ALA A 277 -3.04 -6.48 20.37
N ASP A 278 -3.46 -7.39 19.50
CA ASP A 278 -3.51 -8.84 19.71
C ASP A 278 -2.32 -9.60 19.11
N ALA A 279 -1.27 -8.90 18.65
CA ALA A 279 -0.07 -9.51 18.09
C ALA A 279 0.60 -10.45 19.08
N ALA A 280 0.93 -11.66 18.62
CA ALA A 280 1.53 -12.70 19.45
C ALA A 280 3.07 -12.61 19.49
N ASN A 281 3.69 -12.05 18.41
CA ASN A 281 5.14 -12.04 18.21
C ASN A 281 5.67 -10.59 18.15
N VAL A 282 5.44 -9.82 19.22
CA VAL A 282 5.72 -8.36 19.28
C VAL A 282 7.20 -8.03 19.07
N GLU A 283 8.12 -8.86 19.61
CA GLU A 283 9.57 -8.69 19.42
C GLU A 283 9.96 -8.86 17.95
N GLN A 284 9.40 -9.87 17.28
CA GLN A 284 9.65 -10.16 15.88
C GLN A 284 9.02 -9.09 14.97
N ALA A 285 7.88 -8.54 15.38
CA ALA A 285 7.24 -7.42 14.71
C ALA A 285 8.14 -6.18 14.70
N HIS A 286 8.70 -5.80 15.87
CA HIS A 286 9.66 -4.70 15.93
C HIS A 286 10.92 -4.96 15.11
N ALA A 287 11.42 -6.21 15.11
CA ALA A 287 12.57 -6.58 14.30
C ALA A 287 12.28 -6.40 12.78
N PHE A 288 11.09 -6.79 12.32
CA PHE A 288 10.67 -6.61 10.94
C PHE A 288 10.49 -5.13 10.58
N ILE A 289 9.83 -4.35 11.43
CA ILE A 289 9.67 -2.90 11.23
C ILE A 289 11.05 -2.24 11.16
N ASN A 290 11.94 -2.52 12.12
CA ASN A 290 13.29 -1.92 12.11
C ASN A 290 14.12 -2.34 10.89
N PHE A 291 13.95 -3.56 10.40
CA PHE A 291 14.59 -4.03 9.18
C PHE A 291 14.14 -3.21 7.96
N LEU A 292 12.84 -2.92 7.83
CA LEU A 292 12.31 -2.06 6.75
C LEU A 292 12.76 -0.60 6.87
N LEU A 293 13.14 -0.13 8.07
CA LEU A 293 13.70 1.21 8.28
C LEU A 293 15.20 1.30 7.94
N ASP A 294 15.85 0.20 7.59
CA ASP A 294 17.22 0.24 7.07
C ASP A 294 17.25 0.94 5.71
N PRO A 295 18.18 1.90 5.49
CA PRO A 295 18.22 2.68 4.27
C PRO A 295 18.38 1.84 2.99
N GLN A 296 19.19 0.78 3.03
CA GLN A 296 19.37 -0.09 1.85
C GLN A 296 18.14 -0.94 1.59
N VAL A 297 17.55 -1.48 2.65
CA VAL A 297 16.35 -2.32 2.52
C VAL A 297 15.19 -1.54 1.92
N ILE A 298 14.91 -0.33 2.43
CA ILE A 298 13.80 0.46 1.93
C ILE A 298 14.08 1.06 0.53
N ALA A 299 15.36 1.33 0.20
CA ALA A 299 15.75 1.71 -1.15
C ALA A 299 15.47 0.57 -2.15
N ASP A 300 15.88 -0.67 -1.82
CA ASP A 300 15.61 -1.86 -2.63
C ASP A 300 14.08 -2.07 -2.81
N VAL A 301 13.30 -1.86 -1.74
CA VAL A 301 11.83 -1.94 -1.82
C VAL A 301 11.29 -0.88 -2.78
N SER A 302 11.68 0.40 -2.61
CA SER A 302 11.21 1.49 -3.48
C SER A 302 11.58 1.27 -4.95
N ASN A 303 12.78 0.77 -5.22
CA ASN A 303 13.22 0.45 -6.58
C ASN A 303 12.33 -0.62 -7.23
N TYR A 304 11.90 -1.62 -6.44
CA TYR A 304 11.08 -2.72 -6.97
C TYR A 304 9.60 -2.36 -7.13
N VAL A 305 9.03 -1.62 -6.15
CA VAL A 305 7.58 -1.34 -6.14
C VAL A 305 7.21 0.02 -6.75
N GLY A 306 8.18 0.88 -7.08
CA GLY A 306 7.93 2.19 -7.68
C GLY A 306 7.26 3.20 -6.75
N TYR A 307 7.36 3.04 -5.43
CA TYR A 307 6.79 3.98 -4.45
C TYR A 307 7.87 4.74 -3.68
N ALA A 308 7.55 5.96 -3.32
CA ALA A 308 8.43 6.78 -2.49
C ALA A 308 8.48 6.26 -1.05
N ASN A 309 9.62 6.47 -0.38
CA ASN A 309 9.81 6.10 1.02
C ASN A 309 10.17 7.31 1.90
N PRO A 310 9.94 7.21 3.21
CA PRO A 310 10.19 8.30 4.17
C PRO A 310 11.62 8.35 4.70
N ASN A 311 12.54 7.52 4.20
CA ASN A 311 13.90 7.39 4.74
C ASN A 311 14.86 8.40 4.07
N THR A 312 15.36 9.36 4.83
CA THR A 312 16.22 10.45 4.31
C THR A 312 17.57 9.98 3.78
N LYS A 313 18.00 8.77 4.16
CA LYS A 313 19.28 8.19 3.71
C LYS A 313 19.13 7.26 2.51
N ALA A 314 17.91 6.77 2.25
CA ALA A 314 17.65 5.83 1.17
C ALA A 314 17.85 6.44 -0.22
N GLY A 315 17.54 7.72 -0.40
CA GLY A 315 17.61 8.39 -1.70
C GLY A 315 18.96 8.29 -2.43
N ALA A 316 20.08 8.23 -1.67
CA ALA A 316 21.41 8.03 -2.26
C ALA A 316 21.68 6.58 -2.71
N LEU A 317 20.87 5.63 -2.24
CA LEU A 317 20.98 4.19 -2.49
C LEU A 317 19.97 3.69 -3.53
N MET A 318 18.99 4.53 -3.86
CA MET A 318 17.98 4.22 -4.87
C MET A 318 18.53 4.35 -6.28
N ASP A 319 17.93 3.61 -7.20
CA ASP A 319 18.16 3.75 -8.63
C ASP A 319 17.80 5.17 -9.09
N GLN A 320 18.61 5.72 -10.01
CA GLN A 320 18.42 7.10 -10.44
C GLN A 320 17.09 7.31 -11.17
N ASP A 321 16.65 6.32 -11.92
CA ASP A 321 15.40 6.38 -12.68
C ASP A 321 14.20 6.47 -11.73
N VAL A 322 14.16 5.65 -10.68
CA VAL A 322 13.09 5.70 -9.65
C VAL A 322 13.16 6.98 -8.83
N ARG A 323 14.37 7.36 -8.38
CA ARG A 323 14.55 8.56 -7.54
C ARG A 323 14.18 9.85 -8.26
N ASN A 324 14.42 9.93 -9.57
CA ASN A 324 14.19 11.13 -10.38
C ASN A 324 12.84 11.09 -11.12
N ASP A 325 12.07 10.03 -10.99
CA ASP A 325 10.76 9.92 -11.63
C ASP A 325 9.75 10.86 -10.93
N PRO A 326 9.16 11.82 -11.64
CA PRO A 326 8.15 12.71 -11.10
C PRO A 326 6.83 11.99 -10.71
N SER A 327 6.65 10.75 -11.17
CA SER A 327 5.53 9.90 -10.74
C SER A 327 5.74 9.32 -9.33
N VAL A 328 7.01 9.14 -8.92
CA VAL A 328 7.40 8.64 -7.59
C VAL A 328 7.63 9.81 -6.63
N TYR A 329 8.43 10.80 -7.07
CA TYR A 329 8.75 12.01 -6.31
C TYR A 329 8.28 13.26 -7.06
N PRO A 330 6.98 13.61 -6.95
CA PRO A 330 6.42 14.75 -7.68
C PRO A 330 7.12 16.07 -7.30
N PRO A 331 7.33 16.98 -8.27
CA PRO A 331 7.88 18.28 -8.00
C PRO A 331 6.91 19.12 -7.13
N GLN A 332 7.44 20.10 -6.40
CA GLN A 332 6.68 20.91 -5.44
C GLN A 332 5.39 21.52 -6.03
N ALA A 333 5.44 21.99 -7.27
CA ALA A 333 4.27 22.55 -7.96
C ALA A 333 3.12 21.54 -8.17
N VAL A 334 3.42 20.23 -8.21
CA VAL A 334 2.44 19.15 -8.23
C VAL A 334 1.98 18.85 -6.81
N LEU A 335 2.93 18.70 -5.87
CA LEU A 335 2.63 18.44 -4.45
C LEU A 335 1.66 19.50 -3.85
N ASP A 336 1.82 20.76 -4.23
CA ASP A 336 0.94 21.87 -3.77
C ASP A 336 -0.54 21.71 -4.20
N LYS A 337 -0.82 20.84 -5.16
CA LYS A 337 -2.19 20.55 -5.64
C LYS A 337 -2.77 19.26 -5.06
N LEU A 338 -1.94 18.45 -4.44
CA LEU A 338 -2.38 17.19 -3.87
C LEU A 338 -3.14 17.45 -2.56
N TYR A 339 -4.09 16.57 -2.27
CA TYR A 339 -4.79 16.57 -0.99
C TYR A 339 -4.45 15.29 -0.22
N ILE A 340 -4.50 15.36 1.08
CA ILE A 340 -4.40 14.20 1.97
C ILE A 340 -5.81 13.90 2.47
N SER A 341 -6.23 12.64 2.36
CA SER A 341 -7.51 12.19 2.89
C SER A 341 -7.52 12.33 4.43
N ALA A 342 -8.52 13.01 4.93
CA ALA A 342 -8.75 13.19 6.36
C ALA A 342 -9.66 12.09 6.91
N GLU A 343 -9.58 11.87 8.21
CA GLU A 343 -10.56 11.06 8.89
C GLU A 343 -11.93 11.77 8.88
N LEU A 344 -12.91 11.12 8.27
CA LEU A 344 -14.26 11.66 8.13
C LEU A 344 -15.16 11.19 9.29
N PRO A 345 -16.14 12.05 9.72
CA PRO A 345 -17.15 11.62 10.68
C PRO A 345 -17.93 10.38 10.19
N VAL A 346 -18.28 9.49 11.10
CA VAL A 346 -19.00 8.21 10.79
C VAL A 346 -20.24 8.43 9.91
N ARG A 347 -20.96 9.55 10.11
CA ARG A 347 -22.10 9.90 9.26
C ARG A 347 -21.70 10.09 7.80
N VAL A 348 -20.58 10.74 7.57
CA VAL A 348 -20.06 11.03 6.22
C VAL A 348 -19.51 9.76 5.57
N GLN A 349 -18.77 8.95 6.33
CA GLN A 349 -18.30 7.63 5.84
C GLN A 349 -19.48 6.75 5.38
N ARG A 350 -20.60 6.75 6.12
CA ARG A 350 -21.83 6.04 5.71
C ARG A 350 -22.47 6.61 4.45
N LEU A 351 -22.39 7.92 4.22
CA LEU A 351 -22.85 8.53 2.96
C LEU A 351 -21.97 8.06 1.80
N MET A 352 -20.68 8.15 1.96
CA MET A 352 -19.68 7.73 0.97
C MET A 352 -19.84 6.26 0.60
N THR A 353 -19.90 5.35 1.58
CA THR A 353 -20.12 3.92 1.34
C THR A 353 -21.42 3.64 0.59
N ARG A 354 -22.51 4.34 0.93
CA ARG A 354 -23.81 4.19 0.23
C ARG A 354 -23.75 4.69 -1.21
N ALA A 355 -23.15 5.86 -1.43
CA ALA A 355 -22.94 6.40 -2.77
C ALA A 355 -22.13 5.45 -3.63
N TRP A 356 -21.03 4.91 -3.09
CA TRP A 356 -20.18 3.95 -3.79
C TRP A 356 -20.91 2.65 -4.13
N THR A 357 -21.69 2.12 -3.19
CA THR A 357 -22.52 0.91 -3.44
C THR A 357 -23.47 1.12 -4.61
N LYS A 358 -24.14 2.28 -4.70
CA LYS A 358 -25.02 2.63 -5.82
C LYS A 358 -24.23 2.74 -7.13
N VAL A 359 -23.08 3.45 -7.10
CA VAL A 359 -22.22 3.57 -8.28
C VAL A 359 -21.82 2.19 -8.79
N LYS A 360 -21.33 1.29 -7.93
CA LYS A 360 -20.93 -0.06 -8.36
C LYS A 360 -22.09 -0.86 -8.93
N SER A 361 -23.26 -0.80 -8.32
CA SER A 361 -24.45 -1.52 -8.81
C SER A 361 -25.09 -0.88 -10.05
N GLY A 362 -24.80 0.40 -10.33
CA GLY A 362 -25.42 1.15 -11.43
C GLY A 362 -26.89 1.53 -11.15
N GLN A 363 -27.28 1.69 -9.87
CA GLN A 363 -28.66 1.94 -9.44
C GLN A 363 -28.84 3.33 -8.83
#